data_e1fac16328fcbfd13953daac6f2a9886
#
_entry.id   e1fac16328fcbfd13953daac6f2a9886
#
_cell.length_a   1.000
_cell.length_b   1.000
_cell.length_c   1.000
_cell.angle_alpha   90.00
_cell.angle_beta   90.00
_cell.angle_gamma   90.00
#
_symmetry.space_group_name_H-M   'P 1'
#
loop_
_entity.id
_entity.type
_entity.pdbx_description
1 polymer ?
#
loop_
_entity_poly.entity_id
_entity_poly.type
_entity_poly.pdbx_seq_one_letter_code
_entity_poly.pdbx_strand_id
1 'polypeptide(L)'
;MIRHHQHNDDSCSIIRTNIPKDRLCAKQIYLLYRIRWTIELFNKANKQSSCLQSINSANKNIILIFLLLSLLVSIIKTYCGHKARFEYNINWLSLLKLHKLNQSFRKLFDALLNKGTSTVYQILKELLDDIALNARRSKPSNRDRVLLKDLPLLIWQIVNLPRPDRKVS
;
A
#
# COMPACT_ATOMS: atom_id res chain seq x y z
N MET A 1 -7.54 6.54 26.41
CA MET A 1 -7.68 5.10 26.19
C MET A 1 -9.09 4.85 25.66
N ILE A 2 -9.19 4.27 24.47
CA ILE A 2 -10.47 4.05 23.81
C ILE A 2 -10.69 2.55 23.70
N ARG A 3 -11.85 2.08 24.14
CA ARG A 3 -12.31 0.69 24.01
C ARG A 3 -13.25 0.59 22.82
N HIS A 4 -13.01 -0.35 21.93
CA HIS A 4 -13.90 -0.67 20.82
C HIS A 4 -14.37 -2.11 20.96
N HIS A 5 -15.69 -2.31 21.11
CA HIS A 5 -16.31 -3.64 21.08
C HIS A 5 -16.61 -4.04 19.64
N GLN A 6 -16.18 -5.22 19.22
CA GLN A 6 -16.63 -5.83 17.96
C GLN A 6 -17.88 -6.65 18.23
N HIS A 7 -18.89 -6.49 17.37
CA HIS A 7 -20.27 -6.95 17.60
C HIS A 7 -20.48 -8.49 17.62
N ASN A 8 -19.44 -9.32 17.43
CA ASN A 8 -19.57 -10.78 17.35
C ASN A 8 -18.50 -11.58 18.11
N ASP A 9 -17.60 -10.92 18.82
CA ASP A 9 -16.61 -11.60 19.66
C ASP A 9 -16.45 -10.79 20.94
N ASP A 10 -16.36 -11.44 22.08
CA ASP A 10 -16.02 -10.83 23.38
C ASP A 10 -14.61 -10.21 23.42
N SER A 11 -13.96 -10.08 22.26
CA SER A 11 -12.65 -9.48 22.12
C SER A 11 -12.74 -7.93 22.11
N CYS A 12 -12.25 -7.32 23.17
CA CYS A 12 -12.13 -5.87 23.27
C CYS A 12 -10.76 -5.40 22.77
N SER A 13 -10.74 -4.58 21.73
CA SER A 13 -9.50 -3.93 21.27
C SER A 13 -9.26 -2.64 22.00
N ILE A 14 -8.12 -2.52 22.68
CA ILE A 14 -7.72 -1.31 23.39
C ILE A 14 -6.71 -0.54 22.57
N ILE A 15 -7.04 0.71 22.18
CA ILE A 15 -6.15 1.60 21.42
C ILE A 15 -5.80 2.79 22.29
N ARG A 16 -4.49 3.03 22.49
CA ARG A 16 -3.99 4.24 23.13
C ARG A 16 -3.70 5.29 22.07
N THR A 17 -4.25 6.48 22.23
CA THR A 17 -4.09 7.59 21.28
C THR A 17 -3.94 8.91 22.03
N ASN A 18 -3.25 9.86 21.41
CA ASN A 18 -3.15 11.27 21.86
C ASN A 18 -4.16 12.18 21.15
N ILE A 19 -5.03 11.61 20.28
CA ILE A 19 -6.07 12.38 19.59
C ILE A 19 -7.15 12.77 20.62
N PRO A 20 -7.51 14.06 20.73
CA PRO A 20 -8.57 14.53 21.61
C PRO A 20 -9.90 13.85 21.31
N LYS A 21 -10.70 13.58 22.35
CA LYS A 21 -11.97 12.85 22.25
C LYS A 21 -13.05 13.58 21.45
N ASP A 22 -12.97 14.90 21.41
CA ASP A 22 -13.87 15.80 20.68
C ASP A 22 -13.63 15.81 19.17
N ARG A 23 -12.47 15.33 18.71
CA ARG A 23 -12.09 15.35 17.29
C ARG A 23 -12.50 14.10 16.54
N LEU A 24 -12.29 12.93 17.10
CA LEU A 24 -12.59 11.66 16.44
C LEU A 24 -13.28 10.69 17.40
N CYS A 25 -14.32 10.04 16.93
CA CYS A 25 -14.98 9.00 17.69
C CYS A 25 -14.16 7.70 17.72
N ALA A 26 -14.49 6.79 18.64
CA ALA A 26 -13.78 5.51 18.81
C ALA A 26 -13.70 4.68 17.51
N LYS A 27 -14.79 4.67 16.71
CA LYS A 27 -14.82 3.95 15.42
C LYS A 27 -13.84 4.53 14.41
N GLN A 28 -13.73 5.85 14.33
CA GLN A 28 -12.81 6.55 13.43
C GLN A 28 -11.35 6.30 13.82
N ILE A 29 -11.04 6.33 15.13
CA ILE A 29 -9.69 6.01 15.63
C ILE A 29 -9.34 4.54 15.32
N TYR A 30 -10.28 3.63 15.47
CA TYR A 30 -10.08 2.23 15.10
C TYR A 30 -9.79 2.07 13.61
N LEU A 31 -10.50 2.77 12.73
CA LEU A 31 -10.26 2.76 11.29
C LEU A 31 -8.87 3.32 10.93
N LEU A 32 -8.46 4.44 11.56
CA LEU A 32 -7.10 4.99 11.41
C LEU A 32 -6.03 3.98 11.83
N TYR A 33 -6.22 3.30 12.95
CA TYR A 33 -5.30 2.27 13.39
C TYR A 33 -5.20 1.12 12.38
N ARG A 34 -6.30 0.75 11.72
CA ARG A 34 -6.29 -0.28 10.66
C ARG A 34 -5.52 0.13 9.41
N ILE A 35 -5.48 1.43 9.06
CA ILE A 35 -4.68 1.94 7.95
C ILE A 35 -3.19 1.68 8.20
N ARG A 36 -2.72 1.78 9.45
CA ARG A 36 -1.34 1.45 9.82
C ARG A 36 -0.92 0.06 9.35
N TRP A 37 -1.82 -0.92 9.42
CA TRP A 37 -1.56 -2.27 8.92
C TRP A 37 -1.28 -2.33 7.42
N THR A 38 -1.87 -1.43 6.64
CA THR A 38 -1.59 -1.31 5.20
C THR A 38 -0.14 -0.87 4.96
N ILE A 39 0.37 0.03 5.78
CA ILE A 39 1.78 0.46 5.74
C ILE A 39 2.71 -0.71 6.08
N GLU A 40 2.37 -1.51 7.08
CA GLU A 40 3.14 -2.71 7.44
C GLU A 40 3.17 -3.75 6.32
N LEU A 41 2.03 -3.98 5.66
CA LEU A 41 1.96 -4.87 4.49
C LEU A 41 2.79 -4.33 3.32
N PHE A 42 2.75 -3.03 3.08
CA PHE A 42 3.58 -2.40 2.06
C PHE A 42 5.07 -2.56 2.38
N ASN A 43 5.48 -2.29 3.61
CA ASN A 43 6.86 -2.49 4.05
C ASN A 43 7.29 -3.96 3.96
N LYS A 44 6.40 -4.90 4.32
CA LYS A 44 6.66 -6.34 4.18
C LYS A 44 6.82 -6.72 2.71
N ALA A 45 5.96 -6.23 1.82
CA ALA A 45 6.04 -6.48 0.39
C ALA A 45 7.36 -5.95 -0.18
N ASN A 46 7.77 -4.74 0.21
CA ASN A 46 9.04 -4.15 -0.19
C ASN A 46 10.25 -4.94 0.29
N LYS A 47 10.30 -5.32 1.56
CA LYS A 47 11.40 -6.12 2.10
C LYS A 47 11.56 -7.45 1.37
N GLN A 48 10.45 -8.10 1.00
CA GLN A 48 10.47 -9.38 0.29
C GLN A 48 10.87 -9.25 -1.18
N SER A 49 10.54 -8.13 -1.83
CA SER A 49 10.74 -7.97 -3.28
C SER A 49 12.05 -7.30 -3.66
N SER A 50 12.62 -6.49 -2.78
CA SER A 50 13.76 -5.62 -3.10
C SER A 50 15.11 -6.15 -2.61
N CYS A 51 15.16 -7.34 -2.00
CA CYS A 51 16.38 -7.94 -1.45
C CYS A 51 17.18 -6.97 -0.55
N LEU A 52 16.51 -5.99 0.08
CA LEU A 52 17.15 -5.01 0.97
C LEU A 52 17.90 -5.66 2.14
N GLN A 53 17.54 -6.91 2.48
CA GLN A 53 18.20 -7.67 3.53
C GLN A 53 19.60 -8.18 3.12
N SER A 54 19.91 -8.18 1.82
CA SER A 54 21.19 -8.67 1.27
C SER A 54 22.17 -7.54 0.92
N ILE A 55 21.86 -6.30 1.28
CA ILE A 55 22.77 -5.17 1.06
C ILE A 55 23.91 -5.25 2.07
N ASN A 56 25.05 -5.74 1.60
CA ASN A 56 26.25 -5.91 2.42
C ASN A 56 27.21 -4.73 2.18
N SER A 57 26.81 -3.52 2.57
CA SER A 57 27.63 -2.32 2.41
C SER A 57 27.69 -1.51 3.71
N ALA A 58 28.89 -1.08 4.10
CA ALA A 58 29.08 -0.13 5.19
C ALA A 58 28.89 1.33 4.76
N ASN A 59 28.80 1.61 3.45
CA ASN A 59 28.66 2.96 2.91
C ASN A 59 27.20 3.42 2.97
N LYS A 60 26.92 4.45 3.79
CA LYS A 60 25.58 5.02 3.99
C LYS A 60 24.94 5.50 2.69
N ASN A 61 25.72 6.07 1.75
CA ASN A 61 25.20 6.57 0.49
C ASN A 61 24.72 5.43 -0.41
N ILE A 62 25.46 4.32 -0.44
CA ILE A 62 25.07 3.13 -1.19
C ILE A 62 23.75 2.56 -0.62
N ILE A 63 23.65 2.44 0.70
CA ILE A 63 22.43 1.96 1.35
C ILE A 63 21.25 2.89 1.02
N LEU A 64 21.44 4.19 1.08
CA LEU A 64 20.39 5.18 0.76
C LEU A 64 19.94 5.07 -0.71
N ILE A 65 20.88 4.93 -1.65
CA ILE A 65 20.56 4.76 -3.08
C ILE A 65 19.71 3.50 -3.28
N PHE A 66 20.10 2.36 -2.70
CA PHE A 66 19.32 1.13 -2.82
C PHE A 66 17.92 1.26 -2.20
N LEU A 67 17.80 1.96 -1.09
CA LEU A 67 16.52 2.20 -0.43
C LEU A 67 15.61 3.07 -1.32
N LEU A 68 16.13 4.15 -1.89
CA LEU A 68 15.38 5.03 -2.79
C LEU A 68 14.96 4.31 -4.08
N LEU A 69 15.86 3.52 -4.69
CA LEU A 69 15.54 2.71 -5.86
C LEU A 69 14.45 1.68 -5.55
N SER A 70 14.53 1.03 -4.39
CA SER A 70 13.52 0.08 -3.94
C SER A 70 12.14 0.73 -3.79
N LEU A 71 12.08 1.92 -3.22
CA LEU A 71 10.84 2.71 -3.10
C LEU A 71 10.30 3.10 -4.48
N LEU A 72 11.17 3.56 -5.39
CA LEU A 72 10.79 3.92 -6.76
C LEU A 72 10.18 2.71 -7.50
N VAL A 73 10.85 1.57 -7.46
CA VAL A 73 10.35 0.32 -8.06
C VAL A 73 9.01 -0.08 -7.45
N SER A 74 8.83 0.09 -6.15
CA SER A 74 7.58 -0.21 -5.46
C SER A 74 6.43 0.70 -5.91
N ILE A 75 6.70 1.98 -6.11
CA ILE A 75 5.73 2.95 -6.65
C ILE A 75 5.31 2.54 -8.06
N ILE A 76 6.28 2.20 -8.93
CA ILE A 76 6.00 1.76 -10.31
C ILE A 76 5.15 0.48 -10.30
N LYS A 77 5.49 -0.51 -9.47
CA LYS A 77 4.70 -1.74 -9.32
C LYS A 77 3.27 -1.45 -8.90
N THR A 78 3.11 -0.59 -7.90
CA THR A 78 1.79 -0.22 -7.39
C THR A 78 0.98 0.52 -8.46
N TYR A 79 1.60 1.42 -9.21
CA TYR A 79 0.97 2.12 -10.33
C TYR A 79 0.50 1.15 -11.43
N CYS A 80 1.36 0.22 -11.88
CA CYS A 80 0.99 -0.82 -12.84
C CYS A 80 -0.16 -1.69 -12.31
N GLY A 81 -0.15 -2.02 -11.01
CA GLY A 81 -1.22 -2.74 -10.37
C GLY A 81 -2.57 -1.99 -10.42
N HIS A 82 -2.56 -0.68 -10.15
CA HIS A 82 -3.76 0.15 -10.27
C HIS A 82 -4.23 0.26 -11.71
N LYS A 83 -3.32 0.41 -12.68
CA LYS A 83 -3.65 0.44 -14.11
C LYS A 83 -4.29 -0.87 -14.56
N ALA A 84 -3.69 -2.02 -14.22
CA ALA A 84 -4.26 -3.33 -14.50
C ALA A 84 -5.65 -3.51 -13.86
N ARG A 85 -5.82 -3.04 -12.60
CA ARG A 85 -7.11 -3.07 -11.92
C ARG A 85 -8.19 -2.32 -12.70
N PHE A 86 -7.85 -1.15 -13.23
CA PHE A 86 -8.78 -0.33 -14.01
C PHE A 86 -9.09 -0.96 -15.38
N GLU A 87 -8.08 -1.36 -16.13
CA GLU A 87 -8.24 -1.91 -17.50
C GLU A 87 -8.99 -3.26 -17.51
N TYR A 88 -8.71 -4.15 -16.54
CA TYR A 88 -9.31 -5.49 -16.47
C TYR A 88 -10.46 -5.59 -15.46
N ASN A 89 -10.95 -4.47 -14.96
CA ASN A 89 -12.04 -4.42 -13.98
C ASN A 89 -11.84 -5.37 -12.79
N ILE A 90 -10.61 -5.40 -12.24
CA ILE A 90 -10.26 -6.28 -11.13
C ILE A 90 -10.71 -5.65 -9.83
N ASN A 91 -11.66 -6.27 -9.14
CA ASN A 91 -12.17 -5.75 -7.88
C ASN A 91 -11.10 -5.71 -6.77
N TRP A 92 -10.26 -6.74 -6.69
CA TRP A 92 -9.32 -6.91 -5.59
C TRP A 92 -7.93 -7.32 -6.06
N LEU A 93 -6.93 -6.52 -5.70
CA LEU A 93 -5.52 -6.75 -5.99
C LEU A 93 -4.75 -7.09 -4.72
N SER A 94 -3.83 -8.04 -4.80
CA SER A 94 -2.92 -8.39 -3.71
C SER A 94 -1.57 -7.71 -3.91
N LEU A 95 -1.21 -6.76 -3.05
CA LEU A 95 0.10 -6.12 -3.07
C LEU A 95 1.25 -7.15 -2.95
N LEU A 96 1.09 -8.13 -2.08
CA LEU A 96 2.10 -9.18 -1.89
C LEU A 96 2.32 -10.03 -3.16
N LYS A 97 1.23 -10.39 -3.87
CA LYS A 97 1.34 -11.11 -5.13
C LYS A 97 1.94 -10.23 -6.23
N LEU A 98 1.49 -8.97 -6.33
CA LEU A 98 2.02 -7.99 -7.27
C LEU A 98 3.54 -7.82 -7.11
N HIS A 99 4.02 -7.71 -5.88
CA HIS A 99 5.45 -7.57 -5.61
C HIS A 99 6.26 -8.83 -5.91
N LYS A 100 5.64 -10.01 -5.99
CA LYS A 100 6.30 -11.25 -6.39
C LYS A 100 6.52 -11.38 -7.90
N LEU A 101 5.85 -10.58 -8.73
CA LEU A 101 6.01 -10.58 -10.20
C LEU A 101 7.32 -9.89 -10.66
N ASN A 102 8.43 -10.16 -9.95
CA ASN A 102 9.72 -9.52 -10.22
C ASN A 102 10.22 -9.77 -11.64
N GLN A 103 9.96 -10.96 -12.19
CA GLN A 103 10.46 -11.36 -13.50
C GLN A 103 9.79 -10.55 -14.64
N SER A 104 8.48 -10.36 -14.55
CA SER A 104 7.71 -9.57 -15.51
C SER A 104 8.08 -8.08 -15.44
N PHE A 105 8.28 -7.55 -14.24
CA PHE A 105 8.79 -6.19 -14.07
C PHE A 105 10.23 -6.02 -14.58
N ARG A 106 11.10 -7.00 -14.38
CA ARG A 106 12.46 -6.97 -14.92
C ARG A 106 12.46 -6.88 -16.44
N LYS A 107 11.63 -7.66 -17.13
CA LYS A 107 11.47 -7.57 -18.60
C LYS A 107 11.06 -6.16 -19.05
N LEU A 108 10.16 -5.51 -18.30
CA LEU A 108 9.74 -4.14 -18.60
C LEU A 108 10.92 -3.15 -18.42
N PHE A 109 11.67 -3.24 -17.33
CA PHE A 109 12.83 -2.37 -17.10
C PHE A 109 13.93 -2.59 -18.13
N ASP A 110 14.22 -3.83 -18.49
CA ASP A 110 15.19 -4.15 -19.55
C ASP A 110 14.73 -3.59 -20.90
N ALA A 111 13.43 -3.62 -21.19
CA ALA A 111 12.90 -3.04 -22.42
C ALA A 111 12.96 -1.50 -22.42
N LEU A 112 12.67 -0.86 -21.30
CA LEU A 112 12.78 0.61 -21.16
C LEU A 112 14.20 1.12 -21.36
N LEU A 113 15.20 0.34 -20.98
CA LEU A 113 16.61 0.72 -21.12
C LEU A 113 17.19 0.43 -22.51
N ASN A 114 16.72 -0.65 -23.17
CA ASN A 114 17.44 -1.22 -24.31
C ASN A 114 16.60 -1.32 -25.61
N LYS A 115 15.30 -1.01 -25.59
CA LYS A 115 14.39 -1.27 -26.70
C LYS A 115 13.56 -0.04 -27.11
N GLY A 116 13.02 -0.09 -28.34
CA GLY A 116 12.16 0.97 -28.84
C GLY A 116 10.75 0.97 -28.21
N THR A 117 10.06 2.09 -28.37
CA THR A 117 8.76 2.38 -27.74
C THR A 117 7.67 1.35 -28.04
N SER A 118 7.62 0.79 -29.27
CA SER A 118 6.64 -0.23 -29.66
C SER A 118 6.79 -1.53 -28.85
N THR A 119 8.04 -1.96 -28.66
CA THR A 119 8.35 -3.17 -27.86
C THR A 119 8.05 -2.95 -26.38
N VAL A 120 8.35 -1.76 -25.85
CA VAL A 120 8.02 -1.39 -24.49
C VAL A 120 6.51 -1.44 -24.24
N TYR A 121 5.71 -0.94 -25.20
CA TYR A 121 4.26 -0.97 -25.09
C TYR A 121 3.71 -2.41 -25.08
N GLN A 122 4.24 -3.28 -25.94
CA GLN A 122 3.86 -4.70 -25.95
C GLN A 122 4.18 -5.39 -24.63
N ILE A 123 5.40 -5.19 -24.11
CA ILE A 123 5.83 -5.78 -22.82
C ILE A 123 5.02 -5.22 -21.65
N LEU A 124 4.65 -3.94 -21.70
CA LEU A 124 3.76 -3.35 -20.70
C LEU A 124 2.38 -4.02 -20.71
N LYS A 125 1.83 -4.29 -21.89
CA LYS A 125 0.55 -5.00 -22.03
C LYS A 125 0.63 -6.41 -21.46
N GLU A 126 1.67 -7.17 -21.81
CA GLU A 126 1.93 -8.51 -21.27
C GLU A 126 2.06 -8.48 -19.72
N LEU A 127 2.72 -7.45 -19.17
CA LEU A 127 2.81 -7.25 -17.72
C LEU A 127 1.44 -7.00 -17.09
N LEU A 128 0.58 -6.19 -17.72
CA LEU A 128 -0.76 -5.93 -17.20
C LEU A 128 -1.63 -7.19 -17.22
N ASP A 129 -1.52 -8.01 -18.27
CA ASP A 129 -2.16 -9.33 -18.36
C ASP A 129 -1.68 -10.26 -17.23
N ASP A 130 -0.37 -10.32 -17.00
CA ASP A 130 0.24 -11.13 -15.94
C ASP A 130 -0.22 -10.68 -14.54
N ILE A 131 -0.32 -9.37 -14.32
CA ILE A 131 -0.87 -8.80 -13.08
C ILE A 131 -2.35 -9.21 -12.91
N ALA A 132 -3.14 -9.13 -13.98
CA ALA A 132 -4.55 -9.47 -13.95
C ALA A 132 -4.77 -10.94 -13.60
N LEU A 133 -3.93 -11.84 -14.10
CA LEU A 133 -4.02 -13.27 -13.84
C LEU A 133 -3.49 -13.65 -12.44
N ASN A 134 -2.31 -13.15 -12.09
CA ASN A 134 -1.55 -13.66 -10.94
C ASN A 134 -1.69 -12.82 -9.67
N ALA A 135 -1.92 -11.50 -9.77
CA ALA A 135 -2.07 -10.65 -8.61
C ALA A 135 -3.52 -10.49 -8.13
N ARG A 136 -4.49 -11.03 -8.85
CA ARG A 136 -5.91 -11.01 -8.49
C ARG A 136 -6.17 -11.75 -7.18
N ARG A 137 -7.09 -11.21 -6.35
CA ARG A 137 -7.67 -11.88 -5.19
C ARG A 137 -9.10 -12.29 -5.51
N SER A 138 -9.46 -13.51 -5.12
CA SER A 138 -10.81 -14.04 -5.33
C SER A 138 -11.87 -13.39 -4.44
N LYS A 139 -11.47 -12.98 -3.22
CA LYS A 139 -12.39 -12.37 -2.24
C LYS A 139 -11.71 -11.23 -1.49
N PRO A 140 -12.42 -10.12 -1.20
CA PRO A 140 -11.97 -9.13 -0.25
C PRO A 140 -11.93 -9.74 1.14
N SER A 141 -10.93 -9.38 1.94
CA SER A 141 -11.03 -9.66 3.38
C SER A 141 -12.16 -8.79 3.97
N ASN A 142 -12.78 -9.24 5.07
CA ASN A 142 -13.77 -8.41 5.78
C ASN A 142 -13.17 -7.02 6.15
N ARG A 143 -11.86 -6.97 6.35
CA ARG A 143 -11.12 -5.72 6.61
C ARG A 143 -11.18 -4.76 5.42
N ASP A 144 -10.96 -5.27 4.18
CA ASP A 144 -10.95 -4.44 2.97
C ASP A 144 -12.34 -3.86 2.68
N ARG A 145 -13.41 -4.62 2.95
CA ARG A 145 -14.80 -4.16 2.77
C ARG A 145 -15.12 -2.97 3.68
N VAL A 146 -14.75 -3.06 4.95
CA VAL A 146 -15.00 -1.98 5.93
C VAL A 146 -14.19 -0.74 5.60
N LEU A 147 -12.89 -0.90 5.26
CA LEU A 147 -12.02 0.21 4.90
C LEU A 147 -12.53 0.96 3.67
N LEU A 148 -12.95 0.25 2.62
CA LEU A 148 -13.43 0.88 1.39
C LEU A 148 -14.74 1.65 1.58
N LYS A 149 -15.61 1.17 2.46
CA LYS A 149 -16.89 1.82 2.74
C LYS A 149 -16.73 3.11 3.56
N ASP A 150 -15.90 3.06 4.59
CA ASP A 150 -15.82 4.12 5.60
C ASP A 150 -14.61 5.06 5.40
N LEU A 151 -13.57 4.61 4.66
CA LEU A 151 -12.31 5.35 4.51
C LEU A 151 -12.43 6.71 3.79
N PRO A 152 -13.18 6.83 2.67
CA PRO A 152 -13.32 8.12 1.99
C PRO A 152 -13.94 9.19 2.88
N LEU A 153 -14.97 8.82 3.65
CA LEU A 153 -15.62 9.72 4.59
C LEU A 153 -14.69 10.12 5.74
N LEU A 154 -13.92 9.16 6.25
CA LEU A 154 -12.93 9.39 7.30
C LEU A 154 -11.82 10.35 6.85
N ILE A 155 -11.28 10.15 5.65
CA ILE A 155 -10.23 11.02 5.10
C ILE A 155 -10.79 12.44 4.94
N TRP A 156 -12.00 12.58 4.40
CA TRP A 156 -12.65 13.87 4.24
C TRP A 156 -12.82 14.59 5.59
N GLN A 157 -13.27 13.88 6.61
CA GLN A 157 -13.42 14.42 7.97
C GLN A 157 -12.07 14.85 8.57
N ILE A 158 -10.99 14.07 8.38
CA ILE A 158 -9.66 14.39 8.91
C ILE A 158 -9.08 15.62 8.20
N VAL A 159 -9.23 15.72 6.88
CA VAL A 159 -8.70 16.85 6.09
C VAL A 159 -9.39 18.15 6.44
N ASN A 160 -10.70 18.09 6.75
CA ASN A 160 -11.50 19.27 7.07
C ASN A 160 -11.56 19.57 8.59
N LEU A 161 -10.81 18.85 9.42
CA LEU A 161 -10.69 19.23 10.83
C LEU A 161 -9.99 20.60 10.96
N PRO A 162 -10.53 21.52 11.77
CA PRO A 162 -9.84 22.77 12.06
C PRO A 162 -8.48 22.47 12.67
N ARG A 163 -7.44 23.11 12.12
CA ARG A 163 -6.07 22.96 12.66
C ARG A 163 -6.08 23.51 14.09
N PRO A 164 -5.49 22.77 15.07
CA PRO A 164 -5.31 23.32 16.38
C PRO A 164 -4.43 24.57 16.25
N ASP A 165 -4.89 25.68 16.83
CA ASP A 165 -4.05 26.85 16.96
C ASP A 165 -2.75 26.40 17.65
N ARG A 166 -1.63 26.56 16.95
CA ARG A 166 -0.32 26.34 17.57
C ARG A 166 -0.21 27.40 18.65
N LYS A 167 -0.43 27.01 19.90
CA LYS A 167 0.01 27.84 21.02
C LYS A 167 1.52 27.90 20.87
N VAL A 168 1.99 29.02 20.32
CA VAL A 168 3.40 29.40 20.34
C VAL A 168 3.69 29.67 21.81
N SER A 169 4.33 28.73 22.46
CA SER A 169 4.93 28.88 23.79
C SER A 169 6.35 29.33 23.61
#